data_68284bfd99cc4b9faad7da7d760db1b0
#
_entry.id   68284bfd99cc4b9faad7da7d760db1b0
#
_cell.length_a   1.000
_cell.length_b   1.000
_cell.length_c   1.000
_cell.angle_alpha   90.00
_cell.angle_beta   90.00
_cell.angle_gamma   90.00
#
_symmetry.space_group_name_H-M   'P 1'
#
loop_
_entity.id
_entity.type
_entity.pdbx_description
1 polymer ?
#
loop_
_entity_poly.entity_id
_entity_poly.type
_entity_poly.pdbx_seq_one_letter_code
_entity_poly.pdbx_strand_id
1 'polypeptide(L)'
;MGDIKEYIKGFIDRSGNYVFLSTLFSRGLSFLSSWIALQLIDHEELGIILFAFSIVQFIIPIGGFGLHQSLIRYGALLNSNEEKQELFSYVLKKGIIASILIIFLLNIIGYFIPFQFDKTYGYFSFLTLTILTIFILEIIKIQFRLQHKNKLYALSEFWYNVILVILIFILSSYFDGFGYVVALIVSPLVTVLIFLKKLNIKLSSTNNLTITNFYFWRYGFLGGISNVVTQLLILVDLILIGHLMGDPIQVTNYRYISIIPFSLLFLPRVFITTDFVTFTEKIADRQYIAKYIKNYVQLFAIISIIILVGSYLFASEILSIFGKEYMMYSESFLILIIGVIGIFLLRGVYGNLLASIGRFEVNYYIICAALLINIISNHYLIPI
;
A
#
# COMPACT_ATOMS: atom_id res chain seq x y z
N MET A 1 -9.25 -10.83 31.16
CA MET A 1 -8.54 -11.82 30.32
C MET A 1 -9.46 -12.77 29.54
N GLY A 2 -10.63 -13.18 30.07
CA GLY A 2 -11.58 -14.02 29.33
C GLY A 2 -12.08 -13.41 28.02
N ASP A 3 -12.43 -12.15 28.02
CA ASP A 3 -12.95 -11.43 26.84
C ASP A 3 -11.94 -11.31 25.68
N ILE A 4 -10.64 -11.13 25.99
CA ILE A 4 -9.59 -11.08 24.97
C ILE A 4 -9.36 -12.46 24.33
N LYS A 5 -9.40 -13.53 25.14
CA LYS A 5 -9.28 -14.90 24.62
C LYS A 5 -10.44 -15.24 23.67
N GLU A 6 -11.67 -14.86 24.03
CA GLU A 6 -12.85 -15.03 23.19
C GLU A 6 -12.72 -14.23 21.89
N TYR A 7 -12.22 -13.00 21.97
CA TYR A 7 -11.96 -12.14 20.81
C TYR A 7 -10.95 -12.77 19.83
N ILE A 8 -9.80 -13.25 20.34
CA ILE A 8 -8.75 -13.92 19.53
C ILE A 8 -9.31 -15.23 18.95
N LYS A 9 -10.06 -16.04 19.72
CA LYS A 9 -10.68 -17.25 19.21
C LYS A 9 -11.60 -16.95 18.05
N GLY A 10 -12.49 -15.96 18.19
CA GLY A 10 -13.38 -15.52 17.10
C GLY A 10 -12.63 -15.04 15.85
N PHE A 11 -11.47 -14.40 15.98
CA PHE A 11 -10.60 -14.04 14.88
C PHE A 11 -10.05 -15.28 14.16
N ILE A 12 -9.58 -16.28 14.91
CA ILE A 12 -9.06 -17.54 14.35
C ILE A 12 -10.15 -18.32 13.62
N ASP A 13 -11.35 -18.42 14.23
CA ASP A 13 -12.50 -19.14 13.65
C ASP A 13 -12.94 -18.55 12.28
N ARG A 14 -12.69 -17.25 12.06
CA ARG A 14 -12.91 -16.56 10.78
C ARG A 14 -11.72 -16.66 9.80
N SER A 15 -10.82 -17.61 10.00
CA SER A 15 -9.60 -17.83 9.18
C SER A 15 -8.60 -16.67 9.20
N GLY A 16 -8.65 -15.83 10.23
CA GLY A 16 -7.75 -14.69 10.40
C GLY A 16 -6.29 -15.09 10.52
N ASN A 17 -5.99 -16.27 11.07
CA ASN A 17 -4.65 -16.84 11.12
C ASN A 17 -4.03 -17.02 9.73
N TYR A 18 -4.80 -17.52 8.75
CA TYR A 18 -4.32 -17.70 7.37
C TYR A 18 -4.03 -16.35 6.71
N VAL A 19 -4.94 -15.38 6.86
CA VAL A 19 -4.75 -14.02 6.35
C VAL A 19 -3.56 -13.36 7.02
N PHE A 20 -3.39 -13.54 8.33
CA PHE A 20 -2.26 -13.01 9.09
C PHE A 20 -0.93 -13.55 8.58
N LEU A 21 -0.80 -14.88 8.47
CA LEU A 21 0.45 -15.52 8.03
C LEU A 21 0.79 -15.11 6.59
N SER A 22 -0.17 -15.15 5.66
CA SER A 22 0.08 -14.75 4.27
C SER A 22 0.53 -13.29 4.16
N THR A 23 -0.08 -12.39 4.94
CA THR A 23 0.32 -10.98 4.97
C THR A 23 1.70 -10.80 5.60
N LEU A 24 2.00 -11.53 6.67
CA LEU A 24 3.30 -11.49 7.33
C LEU A 24 4.43 -11.92 6.37
N PHE A 25 4.26 -13.03 5.66
CA PHE A 25 5.24 -13.49 4.67
C PHE A 25 5.42 -12.48 3.53
N SER A 26 4.34 -11.91 3.01
CA SER A 26 4.43 -10.87 1.97
C SER A 26 5.19 -9.64 2.47
N ARG A 27 4.99 -9.24 3.73
CA ARG A 27 5.75 -8.13 4.34
C ARG A 27 7.22 -8.48 4.55
N GLY A 28 7.51 -9.71 4.98
CA GLY A 28 8.89 -10.21 5.08
C GLY A 28 9.62 -10.18 3.74
N LEU A 29 8.98 -10.62 2.66
CA LEU A 29 9.54 -10.56 1.31
C LEU A 29 9.72 -9.11 0.81
N SER A 30 8.76 -8.22 1.09
CA SER A 30 8.88 -6.79 0.76
C SER A 30 10.03 -6.13 1.53
N PHE A 31 10.23 -6.49 2.80
CA PHE A 31 11.39 -6.06 3.57
C PHE A 31 12.70 -6.57 2.95
N LEU A 32 12.75 -7.88 2.63
CA LEU A 32 13.93 -8.50 2.01
C LEU A 32 14.27 -7.84 0.68
N SER A 33 13.29 -7.50 -0.15
CA SER A 33 13.53 -6.79 -1.43
C SER A 33 14.17 -5.42 -1.21
N SER A 34 13.70 -4.67 -0.21
CA SER A 34 14.29 -3.37 0.14
C SER A 34 15.70 -3.53 0.72
N TRP A 35 15.91 -4.51 1.58
CA TRP A 35 17.22 -4.79 2.15
C TRP A 35 18.26 -5.16 1.07
N ILE A 36 17.90 -6.03 0.12
CA ILE A 36 18.76 -6.39 -1.02
C ILE A 36 19.12 -5.15 -1.83
N ALA A 37 18.14 -4.27 -2.11
CA ALA A 37 18.39 -3.04 -2.83
C ALA A 37 19.43 -2.15 -2.12
N LEU A 38 19.33 -2.02 -0.78
CA LEU A 38 20.29 -1.26 0.02
C LEU A 38 21.71 -1.83 -0.03
N GLN A 39 21.85 -3.17 -0.15
CA GLN A 39 23.16 -3.81 -0.19
C GLN A 39 23.82 -3.76 -1.58
N LEU A 40 23.04 -3.63 -2.65
CA LEU A 40 23.52 -3.72 -4.02
C LEU A 40 23.67 -2.37 -4.71
N ILE A 41 22.92 -1.35 -4.29
CA ILE A 41 22.85 -0.06 -4.97
C ILE A 41 23.54 1.00 -4.10
N ASP A 42 24.28 1.90 -4.74
CA ASP A 42 24.87 3.05 -4.05
C ASP A 42 23.78 3.87 -3.33
N HIS A 43 24.07 4.32 -2.09
CA HIS A 43 23.10 4.99 -1.22
C HIS A 43 22.57 6.29 -1.81
N GLU A 44 23.41 7.05 -2.51
CA GLU A 44 23.00 8.29 -3.17
C GLU A 44 22.05 7.99 -4.33
N GLU A 45 22.42 7.06 -5.21
CA GLU A 45 21.60 6.64 -6.35
C GLU A 45 20.26 6.05 -5.87
N LEU A 46 20.28 5.20 -4.84
CA LEU A 46 19.08 4.63 -4.25
C LEU A 46 18.16 5.72 -3.69
N GLY A 47 18.73 6.75 -3.05
CA GLY A 47 17.97 7.90 -2.55
C GLY A 47 17.24 8.66 -3.65
N ILE A 48 17.91 8.91 -4.79
CA ILE A 48 17.30 9.55 -5.96
C ILE A 48 16.14 8.71 -6.51
N ILE A 49 16.33 7.39 -6.62
CA ILE A 49 15.30 6.47 -7.09
C ILE A 49 14.12 6.42 -6.12
N LEU A 50 14.37 6.33 -4.82
CA LEU A 50 13.32 6.30 -3.79
C LEU A 50 12.53 7.61 -3.75
N PHE A 51 13.19 8.74 -3.95
CA PHE A 51 12.53 10.05 -4.10
C PHE A 51 11.61 10.06 -5.32
N ALA A 52 12.12 9.70 -6.50
CA ALA A 52 11.33 9.60 -7.72
C ALA A 52 10.16 8.62 -7.57
N PHE A 53 10.41 7.46 -6.96
CA PHE A 53 9.39 6.43 -6.75
C PHE A 53 8.31 6.87 -5.76
N SER A 54 8.67 7.63 -4.72
CA SER A 54 7.68 8.14 -3.78
C SER A 54 6.64 9.05 -4.44
N ILE A 55 7.07 9.86 -5.43
CA ILE A 55 6.18 10.72 -6.22
C ILE A 55 5.26 9.88 -7.11
N VAL A 56 5.75 8.80 -7.71
CA VAL A 56 4.92 7.91 -8.53
C VAL A 56 4.00 7.06 -7.66
N GLN A 57 4.48 6.57 -6.53
CA GLN A 57 3.78 5.60 -5.68
C GLN A 57 2.46 6.14 -5.10
N PHE A 58 2.38 7.43 -4.74
CA PHE A 58 1.10 7.97 -4.26
C PHE A 58 0.09 8.17 -5.40
N ILE A 59 0.54 8.22 -6.66
CA ILE A 59 -0.31 8.37 -7.85
C ILE A 59 -0.82 7.00 -8.34
N ILE A 60 -0.10 5.90 -8.07
CA ILE A 60 -0.50 4.54 -8.50
C ILE A 60 -1.99 4.22 -8.27
N PRO A 61 -2.63 4.58 -7.14
CA PRO A 61 -4.03 4.28 -6.90
C PRO A 61 -5.02 4.91 -7.89
N ILE A 62 -4.63 5.94 -8.63
CA ILE A 62 -5.48 6.51 -9.69
C ILE A 62 -5.25 5.83 -11.05
N GLY A 63 -4.36 4.86 -11.13
CA GLY A 63 -4.16 4.04 -12.33
C GLY A 63 -5.49 3.54 -12.88
N GLY A 64 -5.66 3.62 -14.21
CA GLY A 64 -6.93 3.33 -14.86
C GLY A 64 -8.08 4.23 -14.42
N PHE A 65 -7.84 5.48 -13.99
CA PHE A 65 -8.82 6.37 -13.34
C PHE A 65 -9.54 5.73 -12.15
N GLY A 66 -8.85 4.86 -11.41
CA GLY A 66 -9.43 4.18 -10.25
C GLY A 66 -10.50 3.13 -10.60
N LEU A 67 -10.61 2.71 -11.86
CA LEU A 67 -11.63 1.74 -12.31
C LEU A 67 -11.55 0.39 -11.59
N HIS A 68 -10.41 0.04 -11.00
CA HIS A 68 -10.29 -1.15 -10.14
C HIS A 68 -11.21 -1.07 -8.90
N GLN A 69 -11.47 0.13 -8.36
CA GLN A 69 -12.44 0.32 -7.26
C GLN A 69 -13.88 0.09 -7.73
N SER A 70 -14.21 0.56 -8.95
CA SER A 70 -15.49 0.27 -9.56
C SER A 70 -15.67 -1.21 -9.87
N LEU A 71 -14.62 -1.87 -10.38
CA LEU A 71 -14.66 -3.30 -10.69
C LEU A 71 -15.02 -4.14 -9.47
N ILE A 72 -14.37 -3.90 -8.32
CA ILE A 72 -14.66 -4.70 -7.11
C ILE A 72 -16.07 -4.46 -6.59
N ARG A 73 -16.55 -3.21 -6.56
CA ARG A 73 -17.88 -2.87 -6.05
C ARG A 73 -18.98 -3.39 -6.97
N TYR A 74 -18.97 -2.95 -8.23
CA TYR A 74 -20.03 -3.27 -9.16
C TYR A 74 -19.98 -4.71 -9.63
N GLY A 75 -18.78 -5.29 -9.74
CA GLY A 75 -18.61 -6.72 -10.04
C GLY A 75 -19.15 -7.63 -8.94
N ALA A 76 -19.11 -7.21 -7.67
CA ALA A 76 -19.73 -7.96 -6.58
C ALA A 76 -21.26 -7.98 -6.65
N LEU A 77 -21.89 -6.97 -7.28
CA LEU A 77 -23.34 -6.89 -7.46
C LEU A 77 -23.86 -7.73 -8.66
N LEU A 78 -22.95 -8.20 -9.53
CA LEU A 78 -23.32 -9.03 -10.67
C LEU A 78 -23.51 -10.49 -10.24
N ASN A 79 -24.55 -11.13 -10.78
CA ASN A 79 -24.92 -12.49 -10.40
C ASN A 79 -24.21 -13.56 -11.27
N SER A 80 -23.97 -13.26 -12.57
CA SER A 80 -23.37 -14.22 -13.48
C SER A 80 -21.86 -14.04 -13.61
N ASN A 81 -21.14 -15.15 -13.82
CA ASN A 81 -19.71 -15.11 -14.10
C ASN A 81 -19.41 -14.47 -15.47
N GLU A 82 -20.35 -14.54 -16.41
CA GLU A 82 -20.23 -13.95 -17.74
C GLU A 82 -20.22 -12.42 -17.64
N GLU A 83 -21.19 -11.83 -16.93
CA GLU A 83 -21.23 -10.39 -16.67
C GLU A 83 -19.97 -9.88 -15.93
N LYS A 84 -19.48 -10.67 -14.96
CA LYS A 84 -18.21 -10.34 -14.26
C LYS A 84 -17.01 -10.36 -15.21
N GLN A 85 -16.97 -11.26 -16.20
CA GLN A 85 -15.90 -11.30 -17.19
C GLN A 85 -16.03 -10.15 -18.22
N GLU A 86 -17.23 -9.79 -18.61
CA GLU A 86 -17.48 -8.65 -19.49
C GLU A 86 -17.04 -7.33 -18.80
N LEU A 87 -17.44 -7.14 -17.54
CA LEU A 87 -17.04 -5.98 -16.76
C LEU A 87 -15.51 -5.93 -16.57
N PHE A 88 -14.87 -7.07 -16.28
CA PHE A 88 -13.42 -7.18 -16.22
C PHE A 88 -12.77 -6.77 -17.56
N SER A 89 -13.26 -7.28 -18.69
CA SER A 89 -12.74 -6.96 -20.02
C SER A 89 -12.89 -5.48 -20.36
N TYR A 90 -14.02 -4.88 -19.99
CA TYR A 90 -14.24 -3.44 -20.12
C TYR A 90 -13.24 -2.62 -19.32
N VAL A 91 -13.10 -2.94 -18.02
CA VAL A 91 -12.19 -2.24 -17.11
C VAL A 91 -10.74 -2.42 -17.55
N LEU A 92 -10.35 -3.62 -18.02
CA LEU A 92 -9.02 -3.86 -18.54
C LEU A 92 -8.71 -2.96 -19.73
N LYS A 93 -9.58 -2.94 -20.76
CA LYS A 93 -9.37 -2.13 -21.98
C LYS A 93 -9.36 -0.63 -21.67
N LYS A 94 -10.38 -0.14 -20.97
CA LYS A 94 -10.51 1.30 -20.67
C LYS A 94 -9.46 1.77 -19.65
N GLY A 95 -9.14 0.93 -18.66
CA GLY A 95 -8.14 1.24 -17.65
C GLY A 95 -6.71 1.26 -18.20
N ILE A 96 -6.35 0.41 -19.17
CA ILE A 96 -5.05 0.48 -19.86
C ILE A 96 -4.94 1.84 -20.59
N ILE A 97 -5.96 2.23 -21.37
CA ILE A 97 -5.95 3.51 -22.08
C ILE A 97 -5.83 4.68 -21.09
N ALA A 98 -6.59 4.65 -20.00
CA ALA A 98 -6.53 5.67 -18.97
C ALA A 98 -5.17 5.73 -18.26
N SER A 99 -4.55 4.56 -17.97
CA SER A 99 -3.22 4.50 -17.38
C SER A 99 -2.15 5.07 -18.30
N ILE A 100 -2.20 4.76 -19.61
CA ILE A 100 -1.28 5.32 -20.60
C ILE A 100 -1.43 6.84 -20.69
N LEU A 101 -2.66 7.35 -20.66
CA LEU A 101 -2.92 8.80 -20.65
C LEU A 101 -2.33 9.46 -19.38
N ILE A 102 -2.52 8.86 -18.22
CA ILE A 102 -1.93 9.36 -16.96
C ILE A 102 -0.41 9.37 -17.05
N ILE A 103 0.22 8.28 -17.52
CA ILE A 103 1.67 8.19 -17.70
C ILE A 103 2.18 9.29 -18.62
N PHE A 104 1.51 9.49 -19.76
CA PHE A 104 1.86 10.55 -20.71
C PHE A 104 1.79 11.93 -20.09
N LEU A 105 0.68 12.26 -19.41
CA LEU A 105 0.49 13.54 -18.73
C LEU A 105 1.54 13.75 -17.63
N LEU A 106 1.85 12.72 -16.83
CA LEU A 106 2.85 12.82 -15.77
C LEU A 106 4.25 13.06 -16.34
N ASN A 107 4.60 12.43 -17.45
CA ASN A 107 5.90 12.66 -18.09
C ASN A 107 6.01 14.08 -18.66
N ILE A 108 4.93 14.61 -19.27
CA ILE A 108 4.90 16.02 -19.71
C ILE A 108 5.08 16.96 -18.51
N ILE A 109 4.27 16.77 -17.46
CA ILE A 109 4.35 17.63 -16.27
C ILE A 109 5.73 17.51 -15.62
N GLY A 110 6.24 16.27 -15.45
CA GLY A 110 7.55 16.01 -14.85
C GLY A 110 8.71 16.63 -15.61
N TYR A 111 8.61 16.77 -16.93
CA TYR A 111 9.62 17.44 -17.74
C TYR A 111 9.79 18.93 -17.41
N PHE A 112 8.71 19.59 -16.98
CA PHE A 112 8.73 21.00 -16.63
C PHE A 112 8.99 21.25 -15.13
N ILE A 113 9.00 20.20 -14.30
CA ILE A 113 9.25 20.33 -12.86
C ILE A 113 10.78 20.33 -12.64
N PRO A 114 11.37 21.34 -12.02
CA PRO A 114 12.76 21.29 -11.57
C PRO A 114 12.86 20.33 -10.39
N PHE A 115 13.28 19.10 -10.63
CA PHE A 115 13.54 18.15 -9.56
C PHE A 115 14.81 18.54 -8.81
N GLN A 116 14.84 18.23 -7.50
CA GLN A 116 15.94 18.59 -6.61
C GLN A 116 17.25 17.87 -6.98
N PHE A 117 17.19 16.64 -7.49
CA PHE A 117 18.38 15.88 -7.83
C PHE A 117 18.47 15.66 -9.34
N ASP A 118 19.68 15.73 -9.86
CA ASP A 118 19.99 15.30 -11.23
C ASP A 118 19.58 13.84 -11.41
N LYS A 119 19.27 13.40 -12.62
CA LYS A 119 18.76 12.06 -12.94
C LYS A 119 17.35 11.71 -12.39
N THR A 120 16.76 12.50 -11.48
CA THR A 120 15.41 12.19 -10.93
C THR A 120 14.37 12.05 -12.02
N TYR A 121 14.35 12.94 -13.01
CA TYR A 121 13.39 12.85 -14.12
C TYR A 121 13.55 11.56 -14.92
N GLY A 122 14.79 11.10 -15.16
CA GLY A 122 15.03 9.83 -15.85
C GLY A 122 14.38 8.64 -15.11
N TYR A 123 14.65 8.50 -13.81
CA TYR A 123 14.04 7.44 -13.00
C TYR A 123 12.52 7.60 -12.87
N PHE A 124 12.04 8.83 -12.65
CA PHE A 124 10.62 9.15 -12.59
C PHE A 124 9.88 8.71 -13.85
N SER A 125 10.43 9.05 -15.03
CA SER A 125 9.84 8.71 -16.32
C SER A 125 9.64 7.20 -16.49
N PHE A 126 10.66 6.39 -16.18
CA PHE A 126 10.54 4.93 -16.21
C PHE A 126 9.58 4.41 -15.14
N LEU A 127 9.67 4.91 -13.91
CA LEU A 127 8.83 4.48 -12.78
C LEU A 127 7.35 4.75 -13.01
N THR A 128 6.96 5.75 -13.80
CA THR A 128 5.55 5.97 -14.16
C THR A 128 4.92 4.75 -14.84
N LEU A 129 5.70 3.89 -15.51
CA LEU A 129 5.22 2.64 -16.10
C LEU A 129 4.64 1.67 -15.06
N THR A 130 5.06 1.79 -13.78
CA THR A 130 4.50 0.99 -12.69
C THR A 130 3.01 1.25 -12.49
N ILE A 131 2.50 2.43 -12.85
CA ILE A 131 1.07 2.76 -12.79
C ILE A 131 0.26 1.78 -13.64
N LEU A 132 0.74 1.48 -14.85
CA LEU A 132 0.08 0.54 -15.75
C LEU A 132 0.24 -0.91 -15.27
N THR A 133 1.47 -1.31 -14.92
CA THR A 133 1.77 -2.71 -14.60
C THR A 133 1.11 -3.15 -13.30
N ILE A 134 1.09 -2.29 -12.27
CA ILE A 134 0.39 -2.53 -11.01
C ILE A 134 -1.13 -2.49 -11.22
N PHE A 135 -1.66 -1.57 -12.05
CA PHE A 135 -3.08 -1.55 -12.38
C PHE A 135 -3.53 -2.89 -12.97
N ILE A 136 -2.79 -3.45 -13.94
CA ILE A 136 -3.13 -4.74 -14.55
C ILE A 136 -3.10 -5.86 -13.51
N LEU A 137 -2.09 -5.90 -12.64
CA LEU A 137 -2.00 -6.89 -11.56
C LEU A 137 -3.20 -6.78 -10.60
N GLU A 138 -3.56 -5.57 -10.20
CA GLU A 138 -4.67 -5.34 -9.26
C GLU A 138 -6.02 -5.80 -9.83
N ILE A 139 -6.31 -5.51 -11.09
CA ILE A 139 -7.60 -5.97 -11.68
C ILE A 139 -7.66 -7.48 -11.82
N ILE A 140 -6.53 -8.18 -12.08
CA ILE A 140 -6.48 -9.63 -12.08
C ILE A 140 -6.75 -10.19 -10.67
N LYS A 141 -6.13 -9.61 -9.65
CA LYS A 141 -6.35 -9.96 -8.25
C LYS A 141 -7.83 -9.76 -7.85
N ILE A 142 -8.44 -8.64 -8.27
CA ILE A 142 -9.86 -8.37 -8.05
C ILE A 142 -10.74 -9.41 -8.73
N GLN A 143 -10.42 -9.81 -9.96
CA GLN A 143 -11.20 -10.83 -10.67
C GLN A 143 -11.18 -12.18 -9.96
N PHE A 144 -10.06 -12.59 -9.35
CA PHE A 144 -10.02 -13.77 -8.50
C PHE A 144 -10.98 -13.65 -7.30
N ARG A 145 -11.02 -12.47 -6.65
CA ARG A 145 -11.95 -12.23 -5.53
C ARG A 145 -13.41 -12.29 -5.98
N LEU A 146 -13.76 -11.70 -7.12
CA LEU A 146 -15.11 -11.72 -7.69
C LEU A 146 -15.57 -13.14 -8.06
N GLN A 147 -14.61 -14.03 -8.37
CA GLN A 147 -14.85 -15.46 -8.61
C GLN A 147 -14.76 -16.31 -7.34
N HIS A 148 -14.67 -15.71 -6.14
CA HIS A 148 -14.47 -16.38 -4.85
C HIS A 148 -13.20 -17.27 -4.79
N LYS A 149 -12.21 -17.02 -5.66
CA LYS A 149 -10.92 -17.72 -5.69
C LYS A 149 -9.89 -17.05 -4.79
N ASN A 150 -10.23 -16.86 -3.51
CA ASN A 150 -9.38 -16.10 -2.55
C ASN A 150 -7.97 -16.71 -2.39
N LYS A 151 -7.83 -18.04 -2.59
CA LYS A 151 -6.51 -18.69 -2.58
C LYS A 151 -5.63 -18.19 -3.73
N LEU A 152 -6.18 -18.01 -4.94
CA LEU A 152 -5.42 -17.47 -6.08
C LEU A 152 -5.08 -16.00 -5.90
N TYR A 153 -5.99 -15.23 -5.28
CA TYR A 153 -5.69 -13.86 -4.87
C TYR A 153 -4.47 -13.81 -3.93
N ALA A 154 -4.47 -14.58 -2.85
CA ALA A 154 -3.38 -14.63 -1.89
C ALA A 154 -2.06 -15.13 -2.52
N LEU A 155 -2.13 -16.17 -3.37
CA LEU A 155 -0.97 -16.68 -4.10
C LEU A 155 -0.40 -15.67 -5.10
N SER A 156 -1.24 -14.87 -5.77
CA SER A 156 -0.74 -13.84 -6.69
C SER A 156 0.01 -12.74 -5.97
N GLU A 157 -0.42 -12.35 -4.77
CA GLU A 157 0.30 -11.39 -3.92
C GLU A 157 1.64 -11.96 -3.45
N PHE A 158 1.65 -13.20 -2.99
CA PHE A 158 2.86 -13.88 -2.56
C PHE A 158 3.89 -13.99 -3.70
N TRP A 159 3.48 -14.51 -4.86
CA TRP A 159 4.36 -14.67 -6.02
C TRP A 159 4.88 -13.33 -6.58
N TYR A 160 4.06 -12.28 -6.54
CA TYR A 160 4.52 -10.94 -6.87
C TYR A 160 5.73 -10.53 -6.03
N ASN A 161 5.66 -10.71 -4.71
CA ASN A 161 6.77 -10.36 -3.82
C ASN A 161 7.99 -11.29 -4.01
N VAL A 162 7.80 -12.58 -4.26
CA VAL A 162 8.89 -13.52 -4.57
C VAL A 162 9.60 -13.09 -5.87
N ILE A 163 8.84 -12.84 -6.92
CA ILE A 163 9.38 -12.40 -8.22
C ILE A 163 10.12 -11.08 -8.08
N LEU A 164 9.55 -10.13 -7.32
CA LEU A 164 10.18 -8.84 -7.05
C LEU A 164 11.55 -9.01 -6.38
N VAL A 165 11.64 -9.83 -5.33
CA VAL A 165 12.91 -10.13 -4.64
C VAL A 165 13.95 -10.71 -5.61
N ILE A 166 13.54 -11.71 -6.40
CA ILE A 166 14.44 -12.37 -7.38
C ILE A 166 14.92 -11.37 -8.43
N LEU A 167 14.00 -10.58 -9.00
CA LEU A 167 14.35 -9.62 -10.05
C LEU A 167 15.21 -8.47 -9.50
N ILE A 168 14.95 -7.98 -8.29
CA ILE A 168 15.81 -6.97 -7.67
C ILE A 168 17.21 -7.55 -7.50
N PHE A 169 17.34 -8.75 -6.92
CA PHE A 169 18.65 -9.37 -6.73
C PHE A 169 19.41 -9.52 -8.06
N ILE A 170 18.78 -10.10 -9.08
CA ILE A 170 19.43 -10.35 -10.36
C ILE A 170 19.73 -9.04 -11.09
N LEU A 171 18.71 -8.20 -11.30
CA LEU A 171 18.86 -7.01 -12.14
C LEU A 171 19.72 -5.93 -11.49
N SER A 172 19.62 -5.74 -10.17
CA SER A 172 20.48 -4.74 -9.50
C SER A 172 21.94 -5.21 -9.39
N SER A 173 22.21 -6.52 -9.37
CA SER A 173 23.61 -7.02 -9.42
C SER A 173 24.31 -6.76 -10.76
N TYR A 174 23.56 -6.55 -11.86
CA TYR A 174 24.14 -6.31 -13.19
C TYR A 174 23.98 -4.86 -13.67
N PHE A 175 22.95 -4.15 -13.19
CA PHE A 175 22.54 -2.84 -13.70
C PHE A 175 22.32 -1.81 -12.58
N ASP A 176 22.79 -2.06 -11.38
CA ASP A 176 22.70 -1.16 -10.22
C ASP A 176 21.28 -0.60 -10.00
N GLY A 177 21.14 0.71 -9.80
CA GLY A 177 19.87 1.38 -9.58
C GLY A 177 18.87 1.24 -10.74
N PHE A 178 19.34 1.23 -11.98
CA PHE A 178 18.45 1.00 -13.12
C PHE A 178 17.84 -0.40 -13.11
N GLY A 179 18.59 -1.41 -12.67
CA GLY A 179 18.10 -2.77 -12.48
C GLY A 179 16.94 -2.84 -11.47
N TYR A 180 17.04 -2.06 -10.39
CA TYR A 180 15.96 -1.94 -9.40
C TYR A 180 14.68 -1.34 -10.01
N VAL A 181 14.79 -0.26 -10.77
CA VAL A 181 13.66 0.36 -11.48
C VAL A 181 13.00 -0.63 -12.43
N VAL A 182 13.77 -1.36 -13.22
CA VAL A 182 13.25 -2.39 -14.15
C VAL A 182 12.55 -3.52 -13.37
N ALA A 183 13.11 -3.95 -12.24
CA ALA A 183 12.50 -4.98 -11.39
C ALA A 183 11.10 -4.55 -10.88
N LEU A 184 10.96 -3.30 -10.47
CA LEU A 184 9.66 -2.74 -10.03
C LEU A 184 8.60 -2.73 -11.15
N ILE A 185 9.01 -2.49 -12.39
CA ILE A 185 8.11 -2.43 -13.55
C ILE A 185 7.75 -3.84 -14.03
N VAL A 186 8.72 -4.75 -14.07
CA VAL A 186 8.57 -6.07 -14.69
C VAL A 186 7.92 -7.08 -13.76
N SER A 187 8.16 -7.01 -12.45
CA SER A 187 7.63 -7.99 -11.49
C SER A 187 6.09 -8.12 -11.50
N PRO A 188 5.29 -7.04 -11.58
CA PRO A 188 3.85 -7.17 -11.73
C PRO A 188 3.46 -7.88 -13.04
N LEU A 189 4.15 -7.58 -14.16
CA LEU A 189 3.86 -8.18 -15.46
C LEU A 189 4.15 -9.68 -15.48
N VAL A 190 5.29 -10.11 -14.93
CA VAL A 190 5.63 -11.54 -14.81
C VAL A 190 4.59 -12.26 -13.98
N THR A 191 4.16 -11.66 -12.87
CA THR A 191 3.08 -12.21 -12.04
C THR A 191 1.79 -12.34 -12.82
N VAL A 192 1.42 -11.31 -13.57
CA VAL A 192 0.23 -11.33 -14.45
C VAL A 192 0.31 -12.49 -15.44
N LEU A 193 1.43 -12.69 -16.12
CA LEU A 193 1.60 -13.78 -17.10
C LEU A 193 1.43 -15.17 -16.47
N ILE A 194 1.92 -15.39 -15.24
CA ILE A 194 1.76 -16.65 -14.51
C ILE A 194 0.29 -16.92 -14.18
N PHE A 195 -0.44 -15.90 -13.74
CA PHE A 195 -1.81 -16.05 -13.24
C PHE A 195 -2.88 -15.86 -14.31
N LEU A 196 -2.58 -15.25 -15.44
CA LEU A 196 -3.54 -14.97 -16.52
C LEU A 196 -4.22 -16.25 -17.02
N LYS A 197 -3.46 -17.33 -17.20
CA LYS A 197 -3.98 -18.64 -17.64
C LYS A 197 -4.99 -19.25 -16.67
N LYS A 198 -4.92 -18.92 -15.38
CA LYS A 198 -5.82 -19.43 -14.33
C LYS A 198 -7.18 -18.72 -14.28
N LEU A 199 -7.31 -17.59 -14.98
CA LEU A 199 -8.54 -16.81 -15.04
C LEU A 199 -9.56 -17.33 -16.07
N ASN A 200 -9.14 -18.17 -17.04
CA ASN A 200 -9.98 -18.63 -18.15
C ASN A 200 -10.74 -17.47 -18.82
N ILE A 201 -10.01 -16.36 -19.08
CA ILE A 201 -10.61 -15.14 -19.63
C ILE A 201 -11.03 -15.40 -21.07
N LYS A 202 -12.33 -15.32 -21.33
CA LYS A 202 -12.87 -15.02 -22.66
C LYS A 202 -12.98 -13.50 -22.75
N LEU A 203 -12.10 -12.87 -23.53
CA LEU A 203 -12.24 -11.45 -23.84
C LEU A 203 -13.52 -11.27 -24.65
N SER A 204 -14.62 -10.99 -23.95
CA SER A 204 -15.94 -10.80 -24.54
C SER A 204 -16.06 -9.41 -25.17
N SER A 205 -16.95 -9.29 -26.16
CA SER A 205 -17.35 -7.99 -26.69
C SER A 205 -18.15 -7.22 -25.63
N THR A 206 -17.71 -6.01 -25.30
CA THR A 206 -18.18 -5.23 -24.14
C THR A 206 -19.41 -4.38 -24.44
N ASN A 207 -20.26 -4.73 -25.39
CA ASN A 207 -21.22 -3.78 -25.97
C ASN A 207 -22.53 -3.57 -25.19
N ASN A 208 -22.82 -4.33 -24.13
CA ASN A 208 -24.15 -4.30 -23.50
C ASN A 208 -24.17 -4.08 -21.97
N LEU A 209 -23.08 -3.59 -21.35
CA LEU A 209 -23.08 -3.36 -19.92
C LEU A 209 -23.72 -2.02 -19.55
N THR A 210 -24.98 -2.03 -19.15
CA THR A 210 -25.72 -0.85 -18.65
C THR A 210 -25.10 -0.26 -17.38
N ILE A 211 -24.30 -1.07 -16.66
CA ILE A 211 -23.69 -0.72 -15.38
C ILE A 211 -22.50 0.24 -15.53
N THR A 212 -21.88 0.35 -16.73
CA THR A 212 -20.68 1.17 -16.99
C THR A 212 -21.01 2.62 -17.34
N ASN A 213 -21.95 3.19 -16.62
CA ASN A 213 -22.43 4.56 -16.79
C ASN A 213 -21.54 5.59 -16.07
N PHE A 214 -21.93 6.87 -16.09
CA PHE A 214 -21.23 7.96 -15.42
C PHE A 214 -20.98 7.69 -13.92
N TYR A 215 -21.93 7.09 -13.19
CA TYR A 215 -21.78 6.79 -11.76
C TYR A 215 -20.68 5.74 -11.49
N PHE A 216 -20.51 4.78 -12.40
CA PHE A 216 -19.42 3.81 -12.35
C PHE A 216 -18.06 4.49 -12.43
N TRP A 217 -17.85 5.39 -13.39
CA TRP A 217 -16.62 6.14 -13.55
C TRP A 217 -16.36 7.10 -12.38
N ARG A 218 -17.39 7.83 -11.98
CA ARG A 218 -17.32 8.74 -10.84
C ARG A 218 -16.90 8.00 -9.57
N TYR A 219 -17.49 6.84 -9.30
CA TYR A 219 -17.13 6.03 -8.14
C TYR A 219 -15.67 5.58 -8.18
N GLY A 220 -15.19 5.06 -9.31
CA GLY A 220 -13.78 4.66 -9.49
C GLY A 220 -12.83 5.82 -9.26
N PHE A 221 -13.11 6.96 -9.89
CA PHE A 221 -12.27 8.15 -9.79
C PHE A 221 -12.20 8.71 -8.36
N LEU A 222 -13.33 8.86 -7.68
CA LEU A 222 -13.36 9.34 -6.30
C LEU A 222 -12.67 8.34 -5.34
N GLY A 223 -12.87 7.04 -5.55
CA GLY A 223 -12.17 6.00 -4.81
C GLY A 223 -10.66 6.03 -5.03
N GLY A 224 -10.24 6.23 -6.29
CA GLY A 224 -8.82 6.41 -6.64
C GLY A 224 -8.21 7.62 -5.96
N ILE A 225 -8.85 8.80 -6.02
CA ILE A 225 -8.37 10.03 -5.35
C ILE A 225 -8.28 9.84 -3.84
N SER A 226 -9.28 9.23 -3.20
CA SER A 226 -9.24 8.98 -1.77
C SER A 226 -8.02 8.13 -1.36
N ASN A 227 -7.68 7.13 -2.18
CA ASN A 227 -6.49 6.32 -1.97
C ASN A 227 -5.19 7.09 -2.25
N VAL A 228 -5.18 8.00 -3.23
CA VAL A 228 -4.04 8.91 -3.49
C VAL A 228 -3.73 9.75 -2.26
N VAL A 229 -4.75 10.39 -1.65
CA VAL A 229 -4.56 11.22 -0.44
C VAL A 229 -4.04 10.37 0.73
N THR A 230 -4.55 9.14 0.88
CA THR A 230 -4.08 8.22 1.91
C THR A 230 -2.61 7.81 1.71
N GLN A 231 -2.21 7.54 0.47
CA GLN A 231 -0.82 7.20 0.15
C GLN A 231 0.10 8.41 0.32
N LEU A 232 -0.36 9.58 -0.09
CA LEU A 232 0.40 10.81 0.08
C LEU A 232 0.71 11.09 1.56
N LEU A 233 -0.25 10.86 2.48
CA LEU A 233 -0.02 11.01 3.91
C LEU A 233 1.14 10.12 4.43
N ILE A 234 1.35 8.95 3.81
CA ILE A 234 2.43 8.03 4.22
C ILE A 234 3.77 8.41 3.59
N LEU A 235 3.75 9.02 2.40
CA LEU A 235 4.94 9.25 1.58
C LEU A 235 5.43 10.70 1.61
N VAL A 236 4.62 11.63 2.11
CA VAL A 236 4.93 13.05 2.06
C VAL A 236 6.20 13.41 2.82
N ASP A 237 6.49 12.73 3.92
CA ASP A 237 7.71 12.94 4.71
C ASP A 237 8.96 12.68 3.84
N LEU A 238 8.97 11.57 3.11
CA LEU A 238 10.08 11.19 2.24
C LEU A 238 10.27 12.17 1.08
N ILE A 239 9.16 12.68 0.52
CA ILE A 239 9.18 13.70 -0.54
C ILE A 239 9.73 15.02 0.00
N LEU A 240 9.26 15.43 1.18
CA LEU A 240 9.69 16.68 1.81
C LEU A 240 11.15 16.63 2.25
N ILE A 241 11.63 15.52 2.80
CA ILE A 241 13.05 15.32 3.14
C ILE A 241 13.90 15.52 1.87
N GLY A 242 13.56 14.84 0.77
CA GLY A 242 14.30 14.99 -0.47
C GLY A 242 14.28 16.41 -1.02
N HIS A 243 13.14 17.10 -0.93
CA HIS A 243 13.02 18.48 -1.43
C HIS A 243 13.67 19.53 -0.53
N LEU A 244 13.52 19.43 0.79
CA LEU A 244 13.99 20.46 1.73
C LEU A 244 15.45 20.30 2.12
N MET A 245 15.92 19.06 2.30
CA MET A 245 17.32 18.79 2.65
C MET A 245 18.26 18.79 1.44
N GLY A 246 17.75 18.48 0.25
CA GLY A 246 18.56 18.45 -0.96
C GLY A 246 19.65 17.37 -0.98
N ASP A 247 19.56 16.37 -0.10
CA ASP A 247 20.52 15.28 0.04
C ASP A 247 19.83 13.92 -0.17
N PRO A 248 20.16 13.19 -1.27
CA PRO A 248 19.56 11.88 -1.55
C PRO A 248 19.86 10.83 -0.47
N ILE A 249 21.01 10.92 0.20
CA ILE A 249 21.39 10.00 1.26
C ILE A 249 20.38 10.07 2.43
N GLN A 250 19.88 11.27 2.76
CA GLN A 250 18.86 11.45 3.80
C GLN A 250 17.53 10.79 3.41
N VAL A 251 17.18 10.78 2.13
CA VAL A 251 16.01 10.05 1.62
C VAL A 251 16.18 8.54 1.87
N THR A 252 17.36 7.99 1.55
CA THR A 252 17.69 6.60 1.81
C THR A 252 17.62 6.30 3.31
N ASN A 253 18.28 7.10 4.14
CA ASN A 253 18.31 6.92 5.59
C ASN A 253 16.89 6.90 6.17
N TYR A 254 16.06 7.90 5.85
CA TYR A 254 14.68 7.96 6.34
C TYR A 254 13.85 6.75 5.89
N ARG A 255 13.99 6.34 4.64
CA ARG A 255 13.29 5.16 4.11
C ARG A 255 13.59 3.92 4.93
N TYR A 256 14.85 3.67 5.26
CA TYR A 256 15.25 2.46 5.97
C TYR A 256 14.95 2.52 7.47
N ILE A 257 15.06 3.68 8.10
CA ILE A 257 14.62 3.88 9.49
C ILE A 257 13.11 3.65 9.61
N SER A 258 12.33 4.09 8.64
CA SER A 258 10.85 4.04 8.66
C SER A 258 10.25 2.70 8.22
N ILE A 259 10.99 1.83 7.52
CA ILE A 259 10.44 0.61 6.91
C ILE A 259 9.90 -0.39 7.95
N ILE A 260 10.60 -0.57 9.07
CA ILE A 260 10.16 -1.47 10.14
C ILE A 260 8.95 -0.87 10.88
N PRO A 261 8.98 0.38 11.39
CA PRO A 261 7.83 1.00 12.00
C PRO A 261 6.57 0.93 11.14
N PHE A 262 6.64 1.36 9.88
CA PHE A 262 5.47 1.36 8.99
C PHE A 262 5.02 -0.04 8.57
N SER A 263 5.93 -1.02 8.52
CA SER A 263 5.54 -2.41 8.26
C SER A 263 4.61 -2.95 9.34
N LEU A 264 4.76 -2.53 10.60
CA LEU A 264 3.92 -2.96 11.72
C LEU A 264 2.45 -2.56 11.55
N LEU A 265 2.14 -1.56 10.70
CA LEU A 265 0.76 -1.15 10.40
C LEU A 265 -0.09 -2.26 9.77
N PHE A 266 0.52 -3.38 9.35
CA PHE A 266 -0.25 -4.54 8.91
C PHE A 266 -1.04 -5.19 10.05
N LEU A 267 -0.57 -5.11 11.28
CA LEU A 267 -1.19 -5.75 12.45
C LEU A 267 -2.66 -5.31 12.65
N PRO A 268 -2.96 -4.02 12.88
CA PRO A 268 -4.35 -3.59 13.00
C PRO A 268 -5.15 -3.84 11.72
N ARG A 269 -4.52 -3.70 10.55
CA ARG A 269 -5.21 -3.90 9.27
C ARG A 269 -5.73 -5.34 9.11
N VAL A 270 -4.97 -6.35 9.52
CA VAL A 270 -5.41 -7.75 9.42
C VAL A 270 -6.63 -8.00 10.31
N PHE A 271 -6.59 -7.56 11.57
CA PHE A 271 -7.73 -7.71 12.50
C PHE A 271 -8.98 -7.05 11.96
N ILE A 272 -8.86 -5.80 11.55
CA ILE A 272 -9.99 -5.01 11.05
C ILE A 272 -10.56 -5.62 9.76
N THR A 273 -9.72 -6.02 8.82
CA THR A 273 -10.18 -6.61 7.55
C THR A 273 -10.93 -7.92 7.77
N THR A 274 -10.47 -8.73 8.72
CA THR A 274 -11.12 -10.00 9.08
C THR A 274 -12.46 -9.78 9.76
N ASP A 275 -12.57 -8.78 10.62
CA ASP A 275 -13.74 -8.54 11.44
C ASP A 275 -14.76 -7.57 10.83
N PHE A 276 -14.39 -6.87 9.76
CA PHE A 276 -15.16 -5.77 9.18
C PHE A 276 -16.62 -6.13 8.84
N VAL A 277 -16.85 -7.29 8.25
CA VAL A 277 -18.20 -7.74 7.86
C VAL A 277 -19.06 -7.94 9.12
N THR A 278 -18.59 -8.75 10.07
CA THR A 278 -19.30 -9.01 11.32
C THR A 278 -19.53 -7.74 12.14
N PHE A 279 -18.57 -6.83 12.14
CA PHE A 279 -18.66 -5.54 12.79
C PHE A 279 -19.72 -4.65 12.13
N THR A 280 -19.79 -4.63 10.81
CA THR A 280 -20.76 -3.85 10.04
C THR A 280 -22.19 -4.40 10.21
N GLU A 281 -22.36 -5.72 10.21
CA GLU A 281 -23.65 -6.38 10.45
C GLU A 281 -24.22 -6.02 11.83
N LYS A 282 -23.36 -5.91 12.84
CA LYS A 282 -23.73 -5.61 14.23
C LYS A 282 -23.60 -4.15 14.62
N ILE A 283 -23.49 -3.23 13.67
CA ILE A 283 -23.21 -1.81 13.93
C ILE A 283 -24.28 -1.11 14.77
N ALA A 284 -25.52 -1.59 14.71
CA ALA A 284 -26.64 -1.07 15.51
C ALA A 284 -26.61 -1.54 16.98
N ASP A 285 -25.89 -2.62 17.28
CA ASP A 285 -25.74 -3.15 18.64
C ASP A 285 -24.64 -2.39 19.39
N ARG A 286 -25.05 -1.38 20.16
CA ARG A 286 -24.13 -0.53 20.93
C ARG A 286 -23.30 -1.31 21.95
N GLN A 287 -23.85 -2.37 22.56
CA GLN A 287 -23.13 -3.16 23.55
C GLN A 287 -22.03 -3.99 22.89
N TYR A 288 -22.34 -4.62 21.75
CA TYR A 288 -21.37 -5.34 20.94
C TYR A 288 -20.24 -4.43 20.49
N ILE A 289 -20.56 -3.26 19.94
CA ILE A 289 -19.56 -2.29 19.45
C ILE A 289 -18.67 -1.79 20.59
N ALA A 290 -19.25 -1.44 21.75
CA ALA A 290 -18.47 -1.00 22.90
C ALA A 290 -17.53 -2.11 23.41
N LYS A 291 -18.00 -3.36 23.48
CA LYS A 291 -17.19 -4.53 23.87
C LYS A 291 -16.08 -4.77 22.83
N TYR A 292 -16.39 -4.68 21.54
CA TYR A 292 -15.41 -4.83 20.46
C TYR A 292 -14.30 -3.80 20.57
N ILE A 293 -14.64 -2.49 20.66
CA ILE A 293 -13.66 -1.40 20.78
C ILE A 293 -12.79 -1.60 22.02
N LYS A 294 -13.38 -1.91 23.17
CA LYS A 294 -12.65 -2.16 24.41
C LYS A 294 -11.63 -3.30 24.23
N ASN A 295 -12.04 -4.43 23.67
CA ASN A 295 -11.19 -5.58 23.48
C ASN A 295 -10.06 -5.31 22.47
N TYR A 296 -10.39 -4.61 21.38
CA TYR A 296 -9.40 -4.18 20.39
C TYR A 296 -8.35 -3.26 21.03
N VAL A 297 -8.77 -2.20 21.73
CA VAL A 297 -7.85 -1.25 22.38
C VAL A 297 -6.98 -1.94 23.43
N GLN A 298 -7.55 -2.84 24.24
CA GLN A 298 -6.79 -3.60 25.22
C GLN A 298 -5.74 -4.51 24.58
N LEU A 299 -6.12 -5.25 23.53
CA LEU A 299 -5.19 -6.10 22.80
C LEU A 299 -4.05 -5.29 22.19
N PHE A 300 -4.39 -4.21 21.48
CA PHE A 300 -3.39 -3.38 20.82
C PHE A 300 -2.58 -2.53 21.81
N ALA A 301 -3.08 -2.20 23.00
CA ALA A 301 -2.29 -1.59 24.07
C ALA A 301 -1.20 -2.56 24.57
N ILE A 302 -1.53 -3.85 24.79
CA ILE A 302 -0.56 -4.86 25.17
C ILE A 302 0.50 -5.03 24.07
N ILE A 303 0.10 -5.18 22.83
CA ILE A 303 1.01 -5.27 21.67
C ILE A 303 1.92 -4.04 21.60
N SER A 304 1.35 -2.84 21.77
CA SER A 304 2.08 -1.56 21.75
C SER A 304 3.14 -1.47 22.83
N ILE A 305 2.85 -1.94 24.05
CA ILE A 305 3.81 -1.97 25.14
C ILE A 305 4.98 -2.91 24.80
N ILE A 306 4.68 -4.10 24.26
CA ILE A 306 5.70 -5.08 23.87
C ILE A 306 6.60 -4.49 22.76
N ILE A 307 6.00 -3.86 21.74
CA ILE A 307 6.73 -3.22 20.65
C ILE A 307 7.59 -2.08 21.17
N LEU A 308 7.04 -1.20 22.02
CA LEU A 308 7.76 -0.05 22.56
C LEU A 308 8.95 -0.47 23.40
N VAL A 309 8.75 -1.42 24.32
CA VAL A 309 9.85 -1.94 25.18
C VAL A 309 10.90 -2.65 24.33
N GLY A 310 10.49 -3.51 23.41
CA GLY A 310 11.41 -4.21 22.50
C GLY A 310 12.19 -3.23 21.62
N SER A 311 11.53 -2.22 21.06
CA SER A 311 12.19 -1.19 20.26
C SER A 311 13.14 -0.33 21.10
N TYR A 312 12.78 0.04 22.32
CA TYR A 312 13.65 0.79 23.22
C TYR A 312 14.94 0.03 23.59
N LEU A 313 14.82 -1.28 23.87
CA LEU A 313 15.95 -2.11 24.25
C LEU A 313 16.86 -2.50 23.07
N PHE A 314 16.29 -2.65 21.87
CA PHE A 314 16.97 -3.23 20.70
C PHE A 314 16.97 -2.32 19.47
N ALA A 315 16.74 -0.99 19.61
CA ALA A 315 16.70 -0.07 18.49
C ALA A 315 17.98 -0.11 17.64
N SER A 316 19.14 -0.07 18.28
CA SER A 316 20.44 -0.08 17.62
C SER A 316 20.70 -1.39 16.90
N GLU A 317 20.38 -2.52 17.52
CA GLU A 317 20.55 -3.86 16.95
C GLU A 317 19.59 -4.06 15.76
N ILE A 318 18.36 -3.60 15.89
CA ILE A 318 17.37 -3.66 14.78
C ILE A 318 17.86 -2.83 13.60
N LEU A 319 18.34 -1.62 13.82
CA LEU A 319 18.84 -0.76 12.77
C LEU A 319 20.16 -1.26 12.17
N SER A 320 21.00 -1.94 12.93
CA SER A 320 22.27 -2.52 12.45
C SER A 320 22.09 -3.56 11.34
N ILE A 321 20.86 -4.09 11.16
CA ILE A 321 20.50 -4.98 10.03
C ILE A 321 20.69 -4.29 8.67
N PHE A 322 20.52 -2.97 8.63
CA PHE A 322 20.70 -2.15 7.42
C PHE A 322 22.15 -1.71 7.20
N GLY A 323 22.94 -1.65 8.28
CA GLY A 323 24.32 -1.20 8.31
C GLY A 323 24.63 -0.57 9.67
N LYS A 324 25.90 -0.56 10.09
CA LYS A 324 26.29 0.01 11.37
C LYS A 324 26.02 1.50 11.48
N GLU A 325 26.06 2.22 10.35
CA GLU A 325 25.76 3.65 10.23
C GLU A 325 24.31 3.98 10.62
N TYR A 326 23.38 3.03 10.48
CA TYR A 326 21.98 3.26 10.85
C TYR A 326 21.74 3.25 12.37
N MET A 327 22.69 2.74 13.18
CA MET A 327 22.54 2.70 14.64
C MET A 327 22.40 4.09 15.27
N MET A 328 22.97 5.14 14.64
CA MET A 328 22.87 6.53 15.10
C MET A 328 21.44 7.09 15.06
N TYR A 329 20.55 6.48 14.25
CA TYR A 329 19.16 6.94 14.09
C TYR A 329 18.17 6.26 15.07
N SER A 330 18.67 5.66 16.17
CA SER A 330 17.84 4.94 17.16
C SER A 330 16.73 5.82 17.74
N GLU A 331 16.99 7.10 18.00
CA GLU A 331 16.00 8.04 18.53
C GLU A 331 14.89 8.32 17.50
N SER A 332 15.25 8.59 16.24
CA SER A 332 14.29 8.79 15.15
C SER A 332 13.41 7.55 14.93
N PHE A 333 14.01 6.35 15.02
CA PHE A 333 13.28 5.09 14.96
C PHE A 333 12.24 4.97 16.08
N LEU A 334 12.61 5.32 17.33
CA LEU A 334 11.70 5.28 18.47
C LEU A 334 10.54 6.28 18.33
N ILE A 335 10.80 7.47 17.81
CA ILE A 335 9.76 8.46 17.51
C ILE A 335 8.75 7.90 16.51
N LEU A 336 9.22 7.25 15.45
CA LEU A 336 8.35 6.60 14.46
C LEU A 336 7.52 5.45 15.06
N ILE A 337 8.10 4.65 15.96
CA ILE A 337 7.39 3.60 16.71
C ILE A 337 6.26 4.20 17.55
N ILE A 338 6.50 5.30 18.26
CA ILE A 338 5.46 6.00 19.03
C ILE A 338 4.33 6.47 18.12
N GLY A 339 4.66 7.02 16.95
CA GLY A 339 3.67 7.40 15.94
C GLY A 339 2.81 6.24 15.46
N VAL A 340 3.43 5.09 15.18
CA VAL A 340 2.73 3.85 14.78
C VAL A 340 1.81 3.34 15.89
N ILE A 341 2.24 3.40 17.15
CA ILE A 341 1.41 3.04 18.32
C ILE A 341 0.17 3.94 18.39
N GLY A 342 0.31 5.24 18.15
CA GLY A 342 -0.82 6.16 18.06
C GLY A 342 -1.83 5.73 16.99
N ILE A 343 -1.34 5.29 15.82
CA ILE A 343 -2.20 4.76 14.75
C ILE A 343 -2.90 3.46 15.18
N PHE A 344 -2.22 2.56 15.88
CA PHE A 344 -2.82 1.32 16.40
C PHE A 344 -4.03 1.59 17.29
N LEU A 345 -3.85 2.48 18.26
CA LEU A 345 -4.84 2.72 19.31
C LEU A 345 -5.99 3.60 18.84
N LEU A 346 -5.72 4.58 17.98
CA LEU A 346 -6.69 5.60 17.60
C LEU A 346 -7.28 5.35 16.22
N ARG A 347 -6.47 5.37 15.17
CA ARG A 347 -6.95 5.31 13.78
C ARG A 347 -7.49 3.93 13.42
N GLY A 348 -6.89 2.86 13.92
CA GLY A 348 -7.21 1.49 13.55
C GLY A 348 -8.70 1.18 13.69
N VAL A 349 -9.26 1.31 14.88
CA VAL A 349 -10.65 0.98 15.15
C VAL A 349 -11.62 2.09 14.75
N TYR A 350 -11.32 3.35 15.05
CA TYR A 350 -12.26 4.46 14.83
C TYR A 350 -12.43 4.81 13.35
N GLY A 351 -11.38 4.71 12.53
CA GLY A 351 -11.48 4.92 11.09
C GLY A 351 -12.39 3.88 10.41
N ASN A 352 -12.37 2.63 10.90
CA ASN A 352 -13.24 1.57 10.39
C ASN A 352 -14.67 1.66 10.92
N LEU A 353 -14.85 2.13 12.14
CA LEU A 353 -16.18 2.46 12.68
C LEU A 353 -16.86 3.50 11.77
N LEU A 354 -16.17 4.58 11.43
CA LEU A 354 -16.70 5.61 10.52
C LEU A 354 -17.03 5.05 9.13
N ALA A 355 -16.18 4.16 8.61
CA ALA A 355 -16.40 3.51 7.33
C ALA A 355 -17.63 2.60 7.35
N SER A 356 -17.82 1.79 8.41
CA SER A 356 -18.94 0.84 8.55
C SER A 356 -20.30 1.54 8.70
N ILE A 357 -20.35 2.71 9.34
CA ILE A 357 -21.58 3.55 9.41
C ILE A 357 -21.81 4.41 8.16
N GLY A 358 -20.93 4.29 7.14
CA GLY A 358 -21.05 5.04 5.89
C GLY A 358 -20.57 6.50 5.94
N ARG A 359 -19.93 6.93 7.03
CA ARG A 359 -19.40 8.28 7.22
C ARG A 359 -17.97 8.43 6.63
N PHE A 360 -17.76 7.99 5.39
CA PHE A 360 -16.47 8.12 4.70
C PHE A 360 -15.98 9.56 4.58
N GLU A 361 -16.90 10.52 4.46
CA GLU A 361 -16.60 11.94 4.38
C GLU A 361 -15.81 12.43 5.59
N VAL A 362 -16.17 11.98 6.79
CA VAL A 362 -15.48 12.36 8.03
C VAL A 362 -14.05 11.84 8.01
N ASN A 363 -13.82 10.58 7.60
CA ASN A 363 -12.49 10.02 7.43
C ASN A 363 -11.66 10.84 6.42
N TYR A 364 -12.25 11.23 5.29
CA TYR A 364 -11.59 12.04 4.28
C TYR A 364 -11.14 13.38 4.85
N TYR A 365 -12.00 14.12 5.54
CA TYR A 365 -11.64 15.40 6.16
C TYR A 365 -10.55 15.25 7.22
N ILE A 366 -10.60 14.20 8.04
CA ILE A 366 -9.57 13.91 9.05
C ILE A 366 -8.22 13.65 8.37
N ILE A 367 -8.19 12.86 7.27
CA ILE A 367 -6.96 12.55 6.54
C ILE A 367 -6.40 13.82 5.87
N CYS A 368 -7.25 14.65 5.28
CA CYS A 368 -6.82 15.92 4.69
C CYS A 368 -6.25 16.88 5.74
N ALA A 369 -6.90 17.01 6.90
CA ALA A 369 -6.40 17.82 8.00
C ALA A 369 -5.05 17.30 8.53
N ALA A 370 -4.94 15.97 8.72
CA ALA A 370 -3.69 15.34 9.14
C ALA A 370 -2.56 15.58 8.12
N LEU A 371 -2.85 15.48 6.81
CA LEU A 371 -1.88 15.74 5.76
C LEU A 371 -1.41 17.20 5.77
N LEU A 372 -2.32 18.16 5.92
CA LEU A 372 -1.96 19.57 6.01
C LEU A 372 -1.07 19.85 7.24
N ILE A 373 -1.43 19.32 8.40
CA ILE A 373 -0.63 19.47 9.63
C ILE A 373 0.76 18.85 9.42
N ASN A 374 0.83 17.67 8.82
CA ASN A 374 2.09 16.99 8.54
C ASN A 374 2.97 17.81 7.60
N ILE A 375 2.44 18.31 6.47
CA ILE A 375 3.19 19.15 5.52
C ILE A 375 3.72 20.43 6.21
N ILE A 376 2.86 21.12 6.96
CA ILE A 376 3.25 22.34 7.68
C ILE A 376 4.34 22.02 8.70
N SER A 377 4.15 21.00 9.53
CA SER A 377 5.13 20.61 10.55
C SER A 377 6.47 20.22 9.93
N ASN A 378 6.47 19.42 8.87
CA ASN A 378 7.69 19.00 8.19
C ASN A 378 8.43 20.17 7.53
N HIS A 379 7.69 21.13 6.95
CA HIS A 379 8.31 22.32 6.35
C HIS A 379 9.16 23.12 7.35
N TYR A 380 8.73 23.19 8.60
CA TYR A 380 9.44 23.91 9.66
C TYR A 380 10.45 23.04 10.43
N LEU A 381 10.22 21.74 10.55
CA LEU A 381 11.03 20.85 11.40
C LEU A 381 12.17 20.14 10.65
N ILE A 382 11.99 19.81 9.36
CA ILE A 382 13.03 19.11 8.58
C ILE A 382 14.30 19.96 8.37
N PRO A 383 14.24 21.29 8.13
CA PRO A 383 15.44 22.11 7.94
C PRO A 383 16.27 22.36 9.21
N ILE A 384 15.76 21.99 10.39
CA ILE A 384 16.44 22.14 11.69
C ILE A 384 17.32 20.94 11.97
#